data_34c7e1a115caf88a426cdfb5a8103a6f
#
_entry.id   34c7e1a115caf88a426cdfb5a8103a6f
#
_cell.length_a   1.000
_cell.length_b   1.000
_cell.length_c   1.000
_cell.angle_alpha   90.00
_cell.angle_beta   90.00
_cell.angle_gamma   90.00
#
_symmetry.space_group_name_H-M   'P 1'
#
loop_
_entity.id
_entity.type
_entity.pdbx_description
1 polymer ?
#
loop_
_entity_poly.entity_id
_entity_poly.type
_entity_poly.pdbx_seq_one_letter_code
_entity_poly.pdbx_strand_id
1 'polypeptide(L)'
;MTDLSHLARQVEQLTNAKVLCIGDVMLDRFVYGSVNRISPEAPIPVIRVERESAMLGGAGNVARNATALGASVQFLTLVGDDLPGREVMEYVANDKGVEPYIQTERNRPTTIKTRYIASGQQLLRSDNETTSDITPATISNLSTLAGQLAPDVAAIILSDYGKGVLHADVVAAAINAASKAGKPVIVDPKGSDYSIYRGATVVTPNRAEAQAATGIAVNSDEEAVAAATKIITECGIDNVLLTRSQDGMTLVTKDGEAIHLPTEAREVFDVSGAGDTVVACLASAVAAGSSLADAARIANVAAGIVVGKIGTAIVYPDELVSALHHHDLMIGEAKLMPLDRMVDRAERWRRKGYKVGFTNGCFDLLHPGHLSLLKQARANCDRLIVGLNSDASVKRLKGESRPVQSEAARAAVLGSLETVSGVVIFGEDTPISLIEAIKPDILVKGADYTIDKVVGADIVQSYGGKVVLANLEDGFSTTSTIARMNEGSS
;
A
#
# COMPACT_ATOMS: atom_id res chain seq x y z
N MET A 1 -14.28 -1.19 -4.69
CA MET A 1 -13.41 -0.76 -3.57
C MET A 1 -13.08 -2.00 -2.79
N THR A 2 -11.85 -2.33 -2.68
CA THR A 2 -11.35 -3.53 -2.00
C THR A 2 -11.43 -3.30 -0.50
N ASP A 3 -11.98 -4.25 0.22
CA ASP A 3 -11.88 -4.33 1.68
C ASP A 3 -10.39 -4.51 2.02
N LEU A 4 -9.79 -3.56 2.74
CA LEU A 4 -8.39 -3.59 3.13
C LEU A 4 -8.15 -4.39 4.42
N SER A 5 -9.20 -4.85 5.08
CA SER A 5 -9.08 -5.66 6.31
C SER A 5 -8.37 -7.00 6.06
N HIS A 6 -8.43 -7.54 4.84
CA HIS A 6 -7.65 -8.72 4.47
C HIS A 6 -6.15 -8.41 4.38
N LEU A 7 -5.76 -7.17 3.98
CA LEU A 7 -4.36 -6.74 3.92
C LEU A 7 -3.73 -6.67 5.31
N ALA A 8 -4.47 -6.22 6.32
CA ALA A 8 -4.00 -6.19 7.70
C ALA A 8 -3.58 -7.60 8.17
N ARG A 9 -4.38 -8.64 7.83
CA ARG A 9 -4.01 -10.04 8.12
C ARG A 9 -2.79 -10.51 7.33
N GLN A 10 -2.61 -10.03 6.10
CA GLN A 10 -1.41 -10.34 5.31
C GLN A 10 -0.16 -9.68 5.91
N VAL A 11 -0.28 -8.47 6.47
CA VAL A 11 0.83 -7.80 7.19
C VAL A 11 1.29 -8.64 8.39
N GLU A 12 0.38 -9.26 9.14
CA GLU A 12 0.74 -10.16 10.24
C GLU A 12 1.55 -11.39 9.78
N GLN A 13 1.37 -11.82 8.53
CA GLN A 13 2.08 -12.96 7.96
C GLN A 13 3.49 -12.63 7.44
N LEU A 14 3.88 -11.34 7.37
CA LEU A 14 5.20 -10.93 6.90
C LEU A 14 6.34 -11.52 7.74
N THR A 15 6.09 -11.86 9.01
CA THR A 15 7.04 -12.55 9.89
C THR A 15 7.44 -13.95 9.41
N ASN A 16 6.68 -14.53 8.48
CA ASN A 16 7.00 -15.83 7.87
C ASN A 16 7.82 -15.67 6.57
N ALA A 17 8.04 -14.44 6.11
CA ALA A 17 8.78 -14.20 4.89
C ALA A 17 10.27 -14.48 5.07
N LYS A 18 10.85 -15.20 4.10
CA LYS A 18 12.29 -15.38 3.97
C LYS A 18 12.72 -14.87 2.62
N VAL A 19 13.58 -13.84 2.59
CA VAL A 19 14.01 -13.19 1.35
C VAL A 19 15.52 -13.21 1.21
N LEU A 20 16.01 -13.29 -0.04
CA LEU A 20 17.40 -13.07 -0.41
C LEU A 20 17.52 -11.65 -0.98
N CYS A 21 18.26 -10.78 -0.32
CA CYS A 21 18.55 -9.44 -0.82
C CYS A 21 19.97 -9.44 -1.40
N ILE A 22 20.10 -9.19 -2.69
CA ILE A 22 21.37 -9.04 -3.40
C ILE A 22 21.46 -7.59 -3.88
N GLY A 23 22.54 -6.87 -3.56
CA GLY A 23 22.68 -5.51 -4.07
C GLY A 23 23.80 -4.70 -3.45
N ASP A 24 23.88 -3.45 -3.91
CA ASP A 24 24.93 -2.52 -3.53
C ASP A 24 24.63 -1.91 -2.15
N VAL A 25 25.46 -2.22 -1.16
CA VAL A 25 25.39 -1.60 0.16
C VAL A 25 26.21 -0.31 0.20
N MET A 26 25.75 0.65 0.99
CA MET A 26 26.48 1.88 1.27
C MET A 26 26.33 2.30 2.71
N LEU A 27 27.22 3.18 3.18
CA LEU A 27 27.14 3.80 4.48
C LEU A 27 26.63 5.24 4.32
N ASP A 28 25.41 5.50 4.78
CA ASP A 28 24.85 6.85 4.86
C ASP A 28 25.29 7.50 6.17
N ARG A 29 26.12 8.55 6.09
CA ARG A 29 26.56 9.35 7.23
C ARG A 29 25.85 10.69 7.28
N PHE A 30 25.46 11.08 8.46
CA PHE A 30 24.82 12.35 8.75
C PHE A 30 25.65 13.12 9.77
N VAL A 31 26.15 14.28 9.36
CA VAL A 31 26.94 15.19 10.18
C VAL A 31 26.08 16.39 10.52
N TYR A 32 25.63 16.47 11.76
CA TYR A 32 24.79 17.56 12.25
C TYR A 32 25.64 18.60 12.97
N GLY A 33 25.34 19.87 12.72
CA GLY A 33 26.07 20.95 13.37
C GLY A 33 25.40 22.29 13.21
N SER A 34 26.14 23.34 13.62
CA SER A 34 25.74 24.72 13.48
C SER A 34 26.71 25.49 12.57
N VAL A 35 26.18 26.46 11.83
CA VAL A 35 26.98 27.35 10.96
C VAL A 35 26.81 28.76 11.50
N ASN A 36 27.88 29.28 12.17
CA ASN A 36 27.89 30.57 12.79
C ASN A 36 28.88 31.55 12.16
N ARG A 37 29.67 31.09 11.19
CA ARG A 37 30.67 31.92 10.51
C ARG A 37 30.97 31.45 9.10
N ILE A 38 31.46 32.36 8.28
CA ILE A 38 32.09 32.08 6.98
C ILE A 38 33.59 31.86 7.20
N SER A 39 34.18 30.95 6.40
CA SER A 39 35.62 30.69 6.46
C SER A 39 36.41 31.92 6.04
N PRO A 40 37.54 32.23 6.72
CA PRO A 40 38.47 33.28 6.27
C PRO A 40 39.24 32.82 5.02
N GLU A 41 39.29 31.55 4.69
CA GLU A 41 40.05 30.98 3.58
C GLU A 41 39.29 31.01 2.26
N ALA A 42 37.96 30.97 2.31
CA ALA A 42 37.08 31.00 1.16
C ALA A 42 35.64 31.40 1.58
N PRO A 43 34.78 31.89 0.65
CA PRO A 43 33.42 32.32 0.97
C PRO A 43 32.48 31.08 1.14
N ILE A 44 32.83 30.20 2.07
CA ILE A 44 32.08 28.97 2.38
C ILE A 44 31.69 28.94 3.89
N PRO A 45 30.53 28.37 4.24
CA PRO A 45 30.15 28.18 5.62
C PRO A 45 31.08 27.21 6.35
N VAL A 46 31.36 27.51 7.63
CA VAL A 46 32.08 26.60 8.53
C VAL A 46 31.06 25.88 9.41
N ILE A 47 30.89 24.57 9.22
CA ILE A 47 30.06 23.76 10.09
C ILE A 47 30.86 23.37 11.34
N ARG A 48 30.32 23.67 12.52
CA ARG A 48 30.80 23.11 13.77
C ARG A 48 30.02 21.87 14.10
N VAL A 49 30.67 20.71 13.97
CA VAL A 49 30.04 19.41 14.18
C VAL A 49 29.63 19.24 15.64
N GLU A 50 28.41 18.83 15.85
CA GLU A 50 27.80 18.61 17.18
C GLU A 50 27.44 17.13 17.38
N ARG A 51 27.05 16.45 16.31
CA ARG A 51 26.65 15.04 16.34
C ARG A 51 26.91 14.39 14.98
N GLU A 52 27.34 13.14 15.01
CA GLU A 52 27.40 12.29 13.83
C GLU A 52 26.54 11.04 14.03
N SER A 53 25.95 10.55 12.96
CA SER A 53 25.28 9.24 12.93
C SER A 53 25.52 8.58 11.59
N ALA A 54 25.51 7.26 11.56
CA ALA A 54 25.62 6.48 10.34
C ALA A 54 24.57 5.37 10.34
N MET A 55 24.17 4.95 9.15
CA MET A 55 23.25 3.83 8.93
C MET A 55 23.50 3.17 7.58
N LEU A 56 22.99 1.94 7.41
CA LEU A 56 23.04 1.25 6.14
C LEU A 56 22.11 1.92 5.13
N GLY A 57 22.62 2.20 3.93
CA GLY A 57 21.91 2.70 2.77
C GLY A 57 21.92 1.70 1.61
N GLY A 58 21.18 1.99 0.55
CA GLY A 58 21.03 1.11 -0.61
C GLY A 58 20.43 -0.23 -0.23
N ALA A 59 20.98 -1.33 -0.74
CA ALA A 59 20.51 -2.68 -0.41
C ALA A 59 20.52 -2.99 1.09
N GLY A 60 21.39 -2.32 1.87
CA GLY A 60 21.40 -2.42 3.33
C GLY A 60 20.15 -1.79 3.95
N ASN A 61 19.63 -0.69 3.39
CA ASN A 61 18.37 -0.11 3.84
C ASN A 61 17.16 -0.98 3.43
N VAL A 62 17.21 -1.63 2.26
CA VAL A 62 16.19 -2.62 1.86
C VAL A 62 16.15 -3.78 2.86
N ALA A 63 17.31 -4.33 3.24
CA ALA A 63 17.40 -5.40 4.23
C ALA A 63 16.81 -4.97 5.59
N ARG A 64 17.18 -3.77 6.08
CA ARG A 64 16.62 -3.21 7.32
C ARG A 64 15.11 -3.02 7.29
N ASN A 65 14.55 -2.56 6.16
CA ASN A 65 13.10 -2.42 6.01
C ASN A 65 12.42 -3.80 6.04
N ALA A 66 12.97 -4.80 5.37
CA ALA A 66 12.43 -6.16 5.39
C ALA A 66 12.47 -6.79 6.79
N THR A 67 13.57 -6.64 7.54
CA THR A 67 13.66 -7.15 8.92
C THR A 67 12.76 -6.39 9.89
N ALA A 68 12.58 -5.09 9.71
CA ALA A 68 11.64 -4.30 10.50
C ALA A 68 10.18 -4.75 10.30
N LEU A 69 9.84 -5.26 9.10
CA LEU A 69 8.54 -5.89 8.80
C LEU A 69 8.43 -7.32 9.36
N GLY A 70 9.48 -7.85 9.95
CA GLY A 70 9.54 -9.18 10.56
C GLY A 70 10.07 -10.28 9.64
N ALA A 71 10.46 -9.99 8.40
CA ALA A 71 11.04 -10.97 7.50
C ALA A 71 12.46 -11.37 7.92
N SER A 72 12.88 -12.61 7.62
CA SER A 72 14.28 -13.02 7.68
C SER A 72 14.96 -12.78 6.34
N VAL A 73 16.16 -12.18 6.39
CA VAL A 73 16.88 -11.73 5.19
C VAL A 73 18.22 -12.41 5.08
N GLN A 74 18.46 -13.13 3.98
CA GLN A 74 19.81 -13.48 3.54
C GLN A 74 20.35 -12.30 2.74
N PHE A 75 21.46 -11.70 3.17
CA PHE A 75 21.98 -10.47 2.57
C PHE A 75 23.32 -10.70 1.86
N LEU A 76 23.28 -10.74 0.52
CA LEU A 76 24.45 -10.90 -0.36
C LEU A 76 24.89 -9.55 -0.90
N THR A 77 26.10 -9.10 -0.53
CA THR A 77 26.64 -7.81 -0.92
C THR A 77 28.16 -7.80 -0.97
N LEU A 78 28.72 -6.66 -1.36
CA LEU A 78 30.17 -6.41 -1.50
C LEU A 78 30.57 -5.13 -0.78
N VAL A 79 31.68 -5.19 -0.04
CA VAL A 79 32.33 -4.02 0.57
C VAL A 79 33.82 -4.00 0.23
N GLY A 80 34.46 -2.86 0.46
CA GLY A 80 35.91 -2.74 0.40
C GLY A 80 36.61 -3.33 1.64
N ASP A 81 37.91 -3.61 1.51
CA ASP A 81 38.80 -3.93 2.66
C ASP A 81 39.26 -2.63 3.34
N ASP A 82 38.31 -1.86 3.86
CA ASP A 82 38.53 -0.55 4.47
C ASP A 82 37.73 -0.41 5.79
N LEU A 83 37.93 0.72 6.48
CA LEU A 83 37.23 0.98 7.73
C LEU A 83 35.70 1.06 7.56
N PRO A 84 35.17 1.78 6.54
CA PRO A 84 33.73 1.80 6.29
C PRO A 84 33.14 0.42 5.97
N GLY A 85 33.89 -0.45 5.29
CA GLY A 85 33.46 -1.83 5.04
C GLY A 85 33.29 -2.62 6.32
N ARG A 86 34.19 -2.44 7.30
CA ARG A 86 34.07 -3.04 8.63
C ARG A 86 32.88 -2.48 9.41
N GLU A 87 32.62 -1.17 9.32
CA GLU A 87 31.42 -0.57 9.91
C GLU A 87 30.12 -1.16 9.31
N VAL A 88 30.06 -1.36 7.99
CA VAL A 88 28.92 -2.01 7.33
C VAL A 88 28.73 -3.43 7.87
N MET A 89 29.81 -4.23 7.99
CA MET A 89 29.76 -5.59 8.54
C MET A 89 29.23 -5.59 9.99
N GLU A 90 29.64 -4.62 10.81
CA GLU A 90 29.19 -4.49 12.20
C GLU A 90 27.70 -4.13 12.25
N TYR A 91 27.22 -3.18 11.43
CA TYR A 91 25.79 -2.84 11.37
C TYR A 91 24.95 -4.04 10.95
N VAL A 92 25.38 -4.81 9.94
CA VAL A 92 24.67 -6.01 9.48
C VAL A 92 24.66 -7.10 10.56
N ALA A 93 25.78 -7.32 11.23
CA ALA A 93 25.90 -8.33 12.30
C ALA A 93 25.03 -8.02 13.52
N ASN A 94 24.74 -6.74 13.78
CA ASN A 94 23.85 -6.31 14.86
C ASN A 94 22.36 -6.46 14.55
N ASP A 95 21.96 -6.66 13.29
CA ASP A 95 20.58 -6.95 12.91
C ASP A 95 20.33 -8.46 12.94
N LYS A 96 19.64 -8.92 13.99
CA LYS A 96 19.37 -10.35 14.20
C LYS A 96 18.49 -11.00 13.12
N GLY A 97 17.79 -10.21 12.33
CA GLY A 97 16.98 -10.68 11.21
C GLY A 97 17.77 -10.91 9.93
N VAL A 98 19.05 -10.51 9.90
CA VAL A 98 19.91 -10.61 8.71
C VAL A 98 20.96 -11.71 8.85
N GLU A 99 20.98 -12.62 7.89
CA GLU A 99 22.06 -13.60 7.69
C GLU A 99 23.05 -13.04 6.64
N PRO A 100 24.30 -12.66 7.04
CA PRO A 100 25.21 -11.95 6.16
C PRO A 100 26.00 -12.87 5.22
N TYR A 101 26.05 -12.52 3.93
CA TYR A 101 26.93 -13.09 2.89
C TYR A 101 27.73 -11.96 2.26
N ILE A 102 28.61 -11.31 3.04
CA ILE A 102 29.34 -10.12 2.63
C ILE A 102 30.67 -10.53 2.00
N GLN A 103 30.87 -10.17 0.73
CA GLN A 103 32.16 -10.31 0.05
C GLN A 103 33.02 -9.07 0.31
N THR A 104 34.34 -9.25 0.35
CA THR A 104 35.28 -8.14 0.53
C THR A 104 36.21 -8.08 -0.65
N GLU A 105 36.38 -6.88 -1.26
CA GLU A 105 37.28 -6.65 -2.38
C GLU A 105 38.39 -5.68 -1.99
N ARG A 106 39.63 -6.11 -2.20
CA ARG A 106 40.82 -5.27 -1.94
C ARG A 106 40.89 -4.10 -2.93
N ASN A 107 41.40 -2.96 -2.47
CA ASN A 107 41.58 -1.73 -3.26
C ASN A 107 40.26 -1.14 -3.79
N ARG A 108 39.12 -1.60 -3.32
CA ARG A 108 37.84 -1.00 -3.62
C ARG A 108 37.39 -0.15 -2.42
N PRO A 109 37.04 1.13 -2.60
CA PRO A 109 36.42 1.90 -1.49
C PRO A 109 35.00 1.42 -1.28
N THR A 110 34.63 1.24 -0.01
CA THR A 110 33.22 1.07 0.37
C THR A 110 32.47 2.38 0.11
N THR A 111 31.30 2.31 -0.49
CA THR A 111 30.50 3.51 -0.82
C THR A 111 30.03 4.20 0.45
N ILE A 112 30.31 5.50 0.56
CA ILE A 112 29.85 6.38 1.66
C ILE A 112 29.16 7.59 1.04
N LYS A 113 28.01 7.96 1.61
CA LYS A 113 27.30 9.20 1.31
C LYS A 113 27.18 10.03 2.59
N THR A 114 27.97 11.09 2.69
CA THR A 114 27.98 11.97 3.87
C THR A 114 27.11 13.20 3.62
N ARG A 115 26.11 13.41 4.44
CA ARG A 115 25.21 14.58 4.42
C ARG A 115 25.56 15.51 5.57
N TYR A 116 25.88 16.77 5.25
CA TYR A 116 26.15 17.82 6.23
C TYR A 116 24.89 18.64 6.44
N ILE A 117 24.41 18.70 7.69
CA ILE A 117 23.11 19.28 8.04
C ILE A 117 23.31 20.33 9.14
N ALA A 118 22.84 21.55 8.91
CA ALA A 118 22.81 22.60 9.93
C ALA A 118 21.45 23.27 9.96
N SER A 119 20.93 23.53 11.17
CA SER A 119 19.62 24.16 11.38
C SER A 119 18.47 23.45 10.63
N GLY A 120 18.54 22.13 10.51
CA GLY A 120 17.53 21.32 9.80
C GLY A 120 17.65 21.34 8.27
N GLN A 121 18.65 22.02 7.70
CA GLN A 121 18.87 22.08 6.24
C GLN A 121 20.14 21.32 5.84
N GLN A 122 20.04 20.55 4.76
CA GLN A 122 21.19 19.90 4.15
C GLN A 122 22.02 20.93 3.37
N LEU A 123 23.26 21.14 3.80
CA LEU A 123 24.18 22.10 3.18
C LEU A 123 24.98 21.49 2.04
N LEU A 124 25.41 20.24 2.20
CA LEU A 124 26.27 19.55 1.26
C LEU A 124 26.05 18.05 1.38
N ARG A 125 26.24 17.32 0.26
CA ARG A 125 26.49 15.88 0.26
C ARG A 125 27.83 15.58 -0.38
N SER A 126 28.64 14.77 0.30
CA SER A 126 29.91 14.26 -0.22
C SER A 126 29.80 12.76 -0.44
N ASP A 127 30.01 12.29 -1.66
CA ASP A 127 29.95 10.89 -2.04
C ASP A 127 31.37 10.36 -2.27
N ASN A 128 31.77 9.33 -1.50
CA ASN A 128 32.98 8.55 -1.74
C ASN A 128 32.54 7.19 -2.31
N GLU A 129 32.70 7.02 -3.61
CA GLU A 129 32.20 5.84 -4.32
C GLU A 129 33.05 5.51 -5.54
N THR A 130 32.90 4.29 -6.04
CA THR A 130 33.50 3.85 -7.29
C THR A 130 32.45 3.18 -8.18
N THR A 131 32.58 3.41 -9.47
CA THR A 131 31.83 2.70 -10.53
C THR A 131 32.70 1.74 -11.32
N SER A 132 33.97 1.52 -10.87
CA SER A 132 34.86 0.55 -11.50
C SER A 132 34.30 -0.85 -11.39
N ASP A 133 34.51 -1.64 -12.42
CA ASP A 133 34.12 -3.04 -12.44
C ASP A 133 34.76 -3.80 -11.27
N ILE A 134 34.02 -4.75 -10.73
CA ILE A 134 34.51 -5.70 -9.74
C ILE A 134 35.36 -6.79 -10.41
N THR A 135 36.26 -7.41 -9.65
CA THR A 135 37.14 -8.44 -10.21
C THR A 135 36.37 -9.67 -10.69
N PRO A 136 36.85 -10.38 -11.74
CA PRO A 136 36.24 -11.62 -12.22
C PRO A 136 36.09 -12.69 -11.11
N ALA A 137 36.99 -12.72 -10.15
CA ALA A 137 36.91 -13.63 -9.02
C ALA A 137 35.74 -13.27 -8.10
N THR A 138 35.53 -11.98 -7.82
CA THR A 138 34.38 -11.48 -7.04
C THR A 138 33.07 -11.73 -7.76
N ILE A 139 33.00 -11.49 -9.10
CA ILE A 139 31.80 -11.82 -9.90
C ILE A 139 31.47 -13.31 -9.80
N SER A 140 32.48 -14.19 -9.97
CA SER A 140 32.28 -15.65 -9.87
C SER A 140 31.76 -16.08 -8.51
N ASN A 141 32.30 -15.50 -7.41
CA ASN A 141 31.87 -15.80 -6.05
C ASN A 141 30.43 -15.34 -5.79
N LEU A 142 30.12 -14.09 -6.17
CA LEU A 142 28.75 -13.54 -6.03
C LEU A 142 27.72 -14.36 -6.84
N SER A 143 28.06 -14.71 -8.10
CA SER A 143 27.20 -15.53 -8.96
C SER A 143 26.94 -16.91 -8.37
N THR A 144 27.99 -17.54 -7.82
CA THR A 144 27.90 -18.85 -7.16
C THR A 144 26.98 -18.77 -5.94
N LEU A 145 27.20 -17.80 -5.06
CA LEU A 145 26.37 -17.59 -3.87
C LEU A 145 24.93 -17.26 -4.22
N ALA A 146 24.70 -16.36 -5.19
CA ALA A 146 23.34 -16.03 -5.67
C ALA A 146 22.60 -17.27 -6.15
N GLY A 147 23.28 -18.14 -6.93
CA GLY A 147 22.69 -19.39 -7.41
C GLY A 147 22.41 -20.42 -6.30
N GLN A 148 23.25 -20.46 -5.27
CA GLN A 148 23.09 -21.39 -4.13
C GLN A 148 22.00 -20.95 -3.16
N LEU A 149 21.87 -19.65 -2.89
CA LEU A 149 20.95 -19.10 -1.89
C LEU A 149 19.52 -18.94 -2.43
N ALA A 150 19.36 -18.65 -3.72
CA ALA A 150 18.05 -18.37 -4.31
C ALA A 150 16.98 -19.48 -4.12
N PRO A 151 17.28 -20.79 -4.14
CA PRO A 151 16.28 -21.82 -3.88
C PRO A 151 15.75 -21.86 -2.44
N ASP A 152 16.54 -21.42 -1.46
CA ASP A 152 16.27 -21.56 -0.03
C ASP A 152 15.38 -20.46 0.55
N VAL A 153 14.95 -19.50 -0.30
CA VAL A 153 14.13 -18.36 0.09
C VAL A 153 12.76 -18.38 -0.60
N ALA A 154 11.86 -17.53 -0.14
CA ALA A 154 10.53 -17.40 -0.74
C ALA A 154 10.47 -16.33 -1.84
N ALA A 155 11.35 -15.31 -1.79
CA ALA A 155 11.50 -14.31 -2.83
C ALA A 155 12.94 -13.75 -2.86
N ILE A 156 13.35 -13.20 -4.02
CA ILE A 156 14.66 -12.58 -4.22
C ILE A 156 14.47 -11.09 -4.51
N ILE A 157 15.28 -10.26 -3.89
CA ILE A 157 15.39 -8.83 -4.14
C ILE A 157 16.74 -8.55 -4.84
N LEU A 158 16.69 -7.86 -5.97
CA LEU A 158 17.85 -7.30 -6.63
C LEU A 158 17.79 -5.77 -6.48
N SER A 159 18.64 -5.19 -5.61
CA SER A 159 18.67 -3.75 -5.33
C SER A 159 19.88 -3.12 -5.96
N ASP A 160 19.68 -2.48 -7.12
CA ASP A 160 20.75 -1.94 -7.99
C ASP A 160 20.98 -0.45 -7.75
N TYR A 161 22.22 -0.10 -7.42
CA TYR A 161 22.69 1.29 -7.33
C TYR A 161 23.87 1.57 -8.28
N GLY A 162 24.17 0.64 -9.19
CA GLY A 162 25.24 0.76 -10.18
C GLY A 162 26.64 0.78 -9.55
N LYS A 163 26.84 0.03 -8.46
CA LYS A 163 28.14 -0.05 -7.78
C LYS A 163 28.81 -1.41 -7.94
N GLY A 164 28.28 -2.26 -8.85
CA GLY A 164 28.96 -3.45 -9.36
C GLY A 164 28.50 -4.79 -8.78
N VAL A 165 27.76 -4.83 -7.67
CA VAL A 165 27.25 -6.11 -7.12
C VAL A 165 26.32 -6.78 -8.13
N LEU A 166 25.44 -6.02 -8.77
CA LEU A 166 24.50 -6.53 -9.77
C LEU A 166 25.13 -6.53 -11.19
N HIS A 167 26.33 -7.15 -11.30
CA HIS A 167 26.91 -7.48 -12.59
C HIS A 167 25.98 -8.44 -13.36
N ALA A 168 25.97 -8.36 -14.70
CA ALA A 168 25.07 -9.17 -15.54
C ALA A 168 25.12 -10.68 -15.22
N ASP A 169 26.29 -11.23 -14.93
CA ASP A 169 26.46 -12.66 -14.57
C ASP A 169 25.81 -12.98 -13.21
N VAL A 170 25.88 -12.07 -12.23
CA VAL A 170 25.27 -12.24 -10.91
C VAL A 170 23.74 -12.19 -11.03
N VAL A 171 23.22 -11.21 -11.78
CA VAL A 171 21.80 -11.08 -12.08
C VAL A 171 21.28 -12.33 -12.79
N ALA A 172 21.98 -12.78 -13.84
CA ALA A 172 21.60 -13.99 -14.58
C ALA A 172 21.63 -15.24 -13.69
N ALA A 173 22.62 -15.40 -12.81
CA ALA A 173 22.71 -16.52 -11.87
C ALA A 173 21.50 -16.53 -10.90
N ALA A 174 21.18 -15.37 -10.33
CA ALA A 174 20.05 -15.21 -9.39
C ALA A 174 18.72 -15.53 -10.09
N ILE A 175 18.43 -14.91 -11.24
CA ILE A 175 17.17 -15.09 -11.97
C ILE A 175 17.00 -16.53 -12.47
N ASN A 176 18.07 -17.14 -13.02
CA ASN A 176 18.02 -18.53 -13.48
C ASN A 176 17.78 -19.52 -12.35
N ALA A 177 18.42 -19.32 -11.19
CA ALA A 177 18.19 -20.17 -10.02
C ALA A 177 16.79 -19.99 -9.45
N ALA A 178 16.32 -18.74 -9.37
CA ALA A 178 14.95 -18.40 -8.96
C ALA A 178 13.89 -19.03 -9.86
N SER A 179 14.06 -18.90 -11.19
CA SER A 179 13.15 -19.50 -12.18
C SER A 179 13.05 -21.02 -12.05
N LYS A 180 14.18 -21.72 -11.88
CA LYS A 180 14.21 -23.19 -11.66
C LYS A 180 13.52 -23.60 -10.37
N ALA A 181 13.58 -22.75 -9.33
CA ALA A 181 12.96 -23.01 -8.04
C ALA A 181 11.53 -22.45 -7.92
N GLY A 182 11.01 -21.80 -8.96
CA GLY A 182 9.68 -21.17 -8.96
C GLY A 182 9.57 -20.00 -7.97
N LYS A 183 10.68 -19.25 -7.77
CA LYS A 183 10.73 -18.12 -6.83
C LYS A 183 10.59 -16.79 -7.55
N PRO A 184 9.80 -15.84 -7.03
CA PRO A 184 9.68 -14.51 -7.60
C PRO A 184 10.97 -13.69 -7.38
N VAL A 185 11.30 -12.87 -8.39
CA VAL A 185 12.41 -11.91 -8.35
C VAL A 185 11.86 -10.49 -8.47
N ILE A 186 12.14 -9.67 -7.48
CA ILE A 186 11.77 -8.26 -7.39
C ILE A 186 13.03 -7.42 -7.60
N VAL A 187 13.00 -6.47 -8.53
CA VAL A 187 14.16 -5.67 -8.89
C VAL A 187 13.89 -4.19 -8.66
N ASP A 188 14.74 -3.54 -7.88
CA ASP A 188 14.89 -2.08 -7.87
C ASP A 188 15.96 -1.73 -8.90
N PRO A 189 15.58 -1.24 -10.10
CA PRO A 189 16.50 -1.18 -11.23
C PRO A 189 17.34 0.09 -11.24
N LYS A 190 18.50 0.04 -11.92
CA LYS A 190 19.33 1.19 -12.21
C LYS A 190 19.67 1.26 -13.69
N GLY A 191 19.95 2.50 -14.17
CA GLY A 191 20.31 2.73 -15.57
C GLY A 191 19.10 2.83 -16.50
N SER A 192 19.35 2.68 -17.80
CA SER A 192 18.31 2.77 -18.85
C SER A 192 18.09 1.45 -19.59
N ASP A 193 18.98 0.47 -19.41
CA ASP A 193 18.86 -0.86 -20.04
C ASP A 193 18.43 -1.90 -19.00
N TYR A 194 17.14 -2.27 -19.05
CA TYR A 194 16.57 -3.28 -18.16
C TYR A 194 16.61 -4.70 -18.76
N SER A 195 17.23 -4.90 -19.92
CA SER A 195 17.39 -6.21 -20.54
C SER A 195 18.20 -7.18 -19.68
N ILE A 196 19.09 -6.66 -18.81
CA ILE A 196 19.85 -7.45 -17.84
C ILE A 196 18.98 -8.16 -16.82
N TYR A 197 17.76 -7.63 -16.54
CA TYR A 197 16.79 -8.19 -15.58
C TYR A 197 15.76 -9.12 -16.25
N ARG A 198 16.01 -9.53 -17.49
CA ARG A 198 15.12 -10.45 -18.23
C ARG A 198 14.76 -11.68 -17.41
N GLY A 199 13.45 -11.97 -17.30
CA GLY A 199 12.91 -13.07 -16.49
C GLY A 199 12.61 -12.68 -15.04
N ALA A 200 12.82 -11.42 -14.65
CA ALA A 200 12.36 -10.92 -13.35
C ALA A 200 10.83 -10.92 -13.27
N THR A 201 10.30 -11.18 -12.08
CA THR A 201 8.84 -11.16 -11.82
C THR A 201 8.30 -9.75 -11.85
N VAL A 202 9.02 -8.79 -11.26
CA VAL A 202 8.61 -7.39 -11.23
C VAL A 202 9.82 -6.46 -11.09
N VAL A 203 9.79 -5.33 -11.80
CA VAL A 203 10.72 -4.20 -11.58
C VAL A 203 9.97 -3.00 -11.03
N THR A 204 10.67 -2.16 -10.23
CA THR A 204 10.06 -1.04 -9.49
C THR A 204 10.65 0.33 -9.85
N PRO A 205 10.71 0.72 -11.14
CA PRO A 205 11.30 1.99 -11.53
C PRO A 205 10.49 3.18 -11.02
N ASN A 206 11.18 4.29 -10.76
CA ASN A 206 10.53 5.58 -10.61
C ASN A 206 10.26 6.25 -11.96
N ARG A 207 9.57 7.41 -11.97
CA ARG A 207 9.24 8.15 -13.21
C ARG A 207 10.45 8.44 -14.07
N ALA A 208 11.53 8.95 -13.46
CA ALA A 208 12.73 9.34 -14.20
C ALA A 208 13.44 8.11 -14.77
N GLU A 209 13.51 7.03 -14.05
CA GLU A 209 14.09 5.75 -14.47
C GLU A 209 13.28 5.12 -15.61
N ALA A 210 11.94 5.09 -15.48
CA ALA A 210 11.06 4.58 -16.53
C ALA A 210 11.15 5.44 -17.79
N GLN A 211 11.21 6.77 -17.67
CA GLN A 211 11.41 7.68 -18.81
C GLN A 211 12.79 7.47 -19.46
N ALA A 212 13.84 7.29 -18.67
CA ALA A 212 15.18 7.03 -19.20
C ALA A 212 15.25 5.70 -19.96
N ALA A 213 14.56 4.65 -19.47
CA ALA A 213 14.53 3.33 -20.09
C ALA A 213 13.65 3.27 -21.35
N THR A 214 12.58 4.07 -21.42
CA THR A 214 11.57 3.94 -22.48
C THR A 214 11.52 5.11 -23.45
N GLY A 215 12.03 6.28 -23.05
CA GLY A 215 11.82 7.55 -23.77
C GLY A 215 10.40 8.12 -23.64
N ILE A 216 9.51 7.50 -22.87
CA ILE A 216 8.13 7.92 -22.65
C ILE A 216 8.07 8.74 -21.36
N ALA A 217 7.52 9.96 -21.41
CA ALA A 217 7.20 10.74 -20.21
C ALA A 217 6.14 10.01 -19.39
N VAL A 218 6.14 10.19 -18.06
CA VAL A 218 5.20 9.51 -17.15
C VAL A 218 4.43 10.57 -16.36
N ASN A 219 3.61 11.38 -17.07
CA ASN A 219 2.84 12.48 -16.49
C ASN A 219 1.36 12.13 -16.30
N SER A 220 0.87 11.07 -16.98
CA SER A 220 -0.52 10.60 -16.88
C SER A 220 -0.57 9.10 -16.59
N ASP A 221 -1.76 8.58 -16.30
CA ASP A 221 -2.00 7.15 -16.10
C ASP A 221 -1.75 6.36 -17.39
N GLU A 222 -2.15 6.91 -18.53
CA GLU A 222 -1.97 6.29 -19.85
C GLU A 222 -0.49 6.22 -20.23
N GLU A 223 0.29 7.28 -19.98
CA GLU A 223 1.73 7.30 -20.21
C GLU A 223 2.46 6.33 -19.29
N ALA A 224 2.03 6.22 -18.02
CA ALA A 224 2.57 5.25 -17.08
C ALA A 224 2.35 3.80 -17.55
N VAL A 225 1.15 3.48 -18.03
CA VAL A 225 0.81 2.18 -18.60
C VAL A 225 1.64 1.92 -19.87
N ALA A 226 1.77 2.90 -20.76
CA ALA A 226 2.55 2.76 -22.00
C ALA A 226 4.03 2.50 -21.71
N ALA A 227 4.65 3.25 -20.78
CA ALA A 227 6.04 3.05 -20.37
C ALA A 227 6.24 1.67 -19.75
N ALA A 228 5.38 1.25 -18.83
CA ALA A 228 5.45 -0.06 -18.19
C ALA A 228 5.27 -1.20 -19.20
N THR A 229 4.31 -1.09 -20.12
CA THR A 229 4.08 -2.09 -21.18
C THR A 229 5.30 -2.23 -22.09
N LYS A 230 5.96 -1.10 -22.42
CA LYS A 230 7.19 -1.12 -23.21
C LYS A 230 8.31 -1.86 -22.48
N ILE A 231 8.52 -1.61 -21.18
CA ILE A 231 9.51 -2.34 -20.38
C ILE A 231 9.21 -3.85 -20.38
N ILE A 232 7.95 -4.23 -20.13
CA ILE A 232 7.52 -5.64 -20.13
C ILE A 232 7.87 -6.30 -21.46
N THR A 233 7.50 -5.70 -22.57
CA THR A 233 7.62 -6.32 -23.90
C THR A 233 9.06 -6.35 -24.41
N GLU A 234 9.82 -5.27 -24.27
CA GLU A 234 11.17 -5.14 -24.81
C GLU A 234 12.21 -5.84 -23.91
N CYS A 235 12.05 -5.74 -22.58
CA CYS A 235 13.04 -6.31 -21.65
C CYS A 235 12.74 -7.75 -21.23
N GLY A 236 11.52 -8.26 -21.47
CA GLY A 236 11.11 -9.62 -21.10
C GLY A 236 10.96 -9.80 -19.60
N ILE A 237 10.35 -8.82 -18.94
CA ILE A 237 10.01 -8.77 -17.53
C ILE A 237 8.51 -9.04 -17.40
N ASP A 238 8.07 -9.76 -16.36
CA ASP A 238 6.66 -10.13 -16.25
C ASP A 238 5.76 -8.94 -15.85
N ASN A 239 6.20 -8.09 -14.91
CA ASN A 239 5.37 -7.00 -14.39
C ASN A 239 6.22 -5.75 -14.07
N VAL A 240 5.58 -4.58 -14.03
CA VAL A 240 6.19 -3.31 -13.62
C VAL A 240 5.34 -2.65 -12.54
N LEU A 241 5.93 -2.32 -11.40
CA LEU A 241 5.35 -1.44 -10.39
C LEU A 241 6.04 -0.08 -10.47
N LEU A 242 5.46 0.84 -11.23
CA LEU A 242 6.02 2.17 -11.46
C LEU A 242 5.67 3.10 -10.30
N THR A 243 6.68 3.66 -9.61
CA THR A 243 6.48 4.63 -8.53
C THR A 243 6.39 6.04 -9.09
N ARG A 244 5.35 6.82 -8.70
CA ARG A 244 4.97 8.08 -9.33
C ARG A 244 4.94 9.27 -8.36
N SER A 245 5.68 9.17 -7.28
CA SER A 245 5.75 10.21 -6.22
C SER A 245 4.35 10.57 -5.69
N GLN A 246 3.92 11.82 -5.81
CA GLN A 246 2.62 12.32 -5.35
C GLN A 246 1.42 11.64 -6.03
N ASP A 247 1.58 11.03 -7.20
CA ASP A 247 0.51 10.32 -7.90
C ASP A 247 0.44 8.83 -7.52
N GLY A 248 1.24 8.41 -6.52
CA GLY A 248 1.23 7.05 -6.00
C GLY A 248 1.97 6.06 -6.88
N MET A 249 1.35 4.92 -7.22
CA MET A 249 1.98 3.85 -8.00
C MET A 249 1.05 3.32 -9.09
N THR A 250 1.66 2.74 -10.13
CA THR A 250 0.93 2.02 -11.18
C THR A 250 1.54 0.65 -11.38
N LEU A 251 0.79 -0.41 -11.09
CA LEU A 251 1.16 -1.78 -11.39
C LEU A 251 0.60 -2.14 -12.77
N VAL A 252 1.47 -2.62 -13.65
CA VAL A 252 1.08 -3.19 -14.96
C VAL A 252 1.60 -4.61 -15.05
N THR A 253 0.71 -5.55 -15.38
CA THR A 253 1.04 -6.97 -15.49
C THR A 253 1.30 -7.37 -16.95
N LYS A 254 1.96 -8.51 -17.16
CA LYS A 254 2.19 -9.07 -18.50
C LYS A 254 0.90 -9.38 -19.28
N ASP A 255 -0.21 -9.60 -18.56
CA ASP A 255 -1.51 -9.86 -19.15
C ASP A 255 -2.24 -8.57 -19.55
N GLY A 256 -1.60 -7.40 -19.36
CA GLY A 256 -2.13 -6.08 -19.70
C GLY A 256 -3.06 -5.47 -18.66
N GLU A 257 -3.21 -6.07 -17.48
CA GLU A 257 -3.95 -5.47 -16.38
C GLU A 257 -3.17 -4.30 -15.81
N ALA A 258 -3.85 -3.15 -15.61
CA ALA A 258 -3.29 -1.97 -14.98
C ALA A 258 -4.05 -1.59 -13.71
N ILE A 259 -3.33 -1.42 -12.60
CA ILE A 259 -3.88 -1.01 -11.31
C ILE A 259 -3.20 0.27 -10.87
N HIS A 260 -3.98 1.34 -10.74
CA HIS A 260 -3.50 2.62 -10.23
C HIS A 260 -3.77 2.71 -8.73
N LEU A 261 -2.72 2.95 -7.96
CA LEU A 261 -2.72 3.08 -6.52
C LEU A 261 -2.40 4.54 -6.16
N PRO A 262 -3.39 5.34 -5.76
CA PRO A 262 -3.15 6.74 -5.40
C PRO A 262 -2.26 6.83 -4.16
N THR A 263 -1.55 7.96 -3.99
CA THR A 263 -0.71 8.17 -2.81
C THR A 263 -1.52 8.17 -1.52
N GLU A 264 -0.96 7.53 -0.50
CA GLU A 264 -1.51 7.52 0.86
C GLU A 264 -0.84 8.57 1.79
N ALA A 265 0.17 9.28 1.28
CA ALA A 265 0.88 10.30 2.05
C ALA A 265 -0.01 11.51 2.33
N ARG A 266 -0.07 11.92 3.61
CA ARG A 266 -0.78 13.14 4.07
C ARG A 266 0.15 14.34 4.15
N GLU A 267 1.34 14.13 4.69
CA GLU A 267 2.41 15.12 4.79
C GLU A 267 3.71 14.45 4.36
N VAL A 268 4.52 15.16 3.59
CA VAL A 268 5.80 14.67 3.09
C VAL A 268 6.91 15.48 3.75
N PHE A 269 7.73 14.81 4.56
CA PHE A 269 8.91 15.40 5.21
C PHE A 269 10.20 15.02 4.47
N ASP A 270 10.36 13.74 4.13
CA ASP A 270 11.55 13.25 3.44
C ASP A 270 11.19 12.04 2.57
N VAL A 271 11.59 12.07 1.31
CA VAL A 271 11.35 10.97 0.36
C VAL A 271 12.50 9.97 0.30
N SER A 272 13.57 10.20 1.08
CA SER A 272 14.76 9.34 1.07
C SER A 272 14.43 7.94 1.58
N GLY A 273 14.77 6.91 0.79
CA GLY A 273 14.53 5.51 1.14
C GLY A 273 13.10 5.01 0.94
N ALA A 274 12.20 5.84 0.38
CA ALA A 274 10.85 5.39 0.05
C ALA A 274 10.84 4.24 -0.97
N GLY A 275 11.71 4.30 -1.99
CA GLY A 275 11.91 3.21 -2.96
C GLY A 275 12.36 1.92 -2.27
N ASP A 276 13.36 2.00 -1.39
CA ASP A 276 13.85 0.84 -0.61
C ASP A 276 12.72 0.20 0.21
N THR A 277 11.88 1.04 0.84
CA THR A 277 10.72 0.57 1.60
C THR A 277 9.69 -0.12 0.71
N VAL A 278 9.41 0.43 -0.49
CA VAL A 278 8.51 -0.20 -1.47
C VAL A 278 9.00 -1.59 -1.84
N VAL A 279 10.27 -1.70 -2.24
CA VAL A 279 10.87 -2.96 -2.67
C VAL A 279 10.88 -3.99 -1.53
N ALA A 280 11.31 -3.59 -0.34
CA ALA A 280 11.35 -4.46 0.83
C ALA A 280 9.96 -4.97 1.22
N CYS A 281 8.96 -4.07 1.24
CA CYS A 281 7.59 -4.40 1.59
C CYS A 281 6.94 -5.30 0.53
N LEU A 282 7.09 -4.95 -0.76
CA LEU A 282 6.59 -5.73 -1.89
C LEU A 282 7.14 -7.17 -1.86
N ALA A 283 8.46 -7.31 -1.70
CA ALA A 283 9.12 -8.61 -1.67
C ALA A 283 8.72 -9.44 -0.43
N SER A 284 8.65 -8.81 0.74
CA SER A 284 8.22 -9.49 1.97
C SER A 284 6.77 -9.98 1.87
N ALA A 285 5.86 -9.17 1.29
CA ALA A 285 4.47 -9.55 1.11
C ALA A 285 4.32 -10.69 0.08
N VAL A 286 5.02 -10.63 -1.05
CA VAL A 286 5.04 -11.71 -2.03
C VAL A 286 5.63 -12.99 -1.43
N ALA A 287 6.73 -12.87 -0.66
CA ALA A 287 7.35 -14.00 0.04
C ALA A 287 6.41 -14.65 1.08
N ALA A 288 5.54 -13.87 1.71
CA ALA A 288 4.52 -14.35 2.64
C ALA A 288 3.26 -14.92 1.93
N GLY A 289 3.21 -14.93 0.58
CA GLY A 289 2.13 -15.52 -0.21
C GLY A 289 1.04 -14.54 -0.64
N SER A 290 1.23 -13.23 -0.48
CA SER A 290 0.30 -12.23 -1.00
C SER A 290 0.30 -12.21 -2.53
N SER A 291 -0.85 -11.87 -3.14
CA SER A 291 -0.90 -11.56 -4.56
C SER A 291 -0.03 -10.32 -4.86
N LEU A 292 0.49 -10.21 -6.09
CA LEU A 292 1.29 -9.03 -6.47
C LEU A 292 0.49 -7.72 -6.33
N ALA A 293 -0.81 -7.76 -6.62
CA ALA A 293 -1.71 -6.60 -6.46
C ALA A 293 -1.85 -6.17 -4.98
N ASP A 294 -2.02 -7.13 -4.07
CA ASP A 294 -2.13 -6.83 -2.64
C ASP A 294 -0.79 -6.40 -2.05
N ALA A 295 0.30 -7.06 -2.45
CA ALA A 295 1.66 -6.66 -2.08
C ALA A 295 1.98 -5.22 -2.52
N ALA A 296 1.56 -4.82 -3.73
CA ALA A 296 1.70 -3.45 -4.21
C ALA A 296 0.87 -2.45 -3.39
N ARG A 297 -0.35 -2.82 -2.95
CA ARG A 297 -1.17 -1.98 -2.06
C ARG A 297 -0.50 -1.79 -0.70
N ILE A 298 -0.01 -2.87 -0.08
CA ILE A 298 0.71 -2.80 1.20
C ILE A 298 1.97 -1.92 1.05
N ALA A 299 2.73 -2.10 -0.03
CA ALA A 299 3.92 -1.29 -0.32
C ALA A 299 3.60 0.20 -0.53
N ASN A 300 2.45 0.53 -1.15
CA ASN A 300 2.00 1.92 -1.32
C ASN A 300 1.66 2.58 0.03
N VAL A 301 0.99 1.86 0.94
CA VAL A 301 0.73 2.33 2.30
C VAL A 301 2.05 2.51 3.07
N ALA A 302 2.98 1.55 2.98
CA ALA A 302 4.30 1.64 3.60
C ALA A 302 5.09 2.88 3.13
N ALA A 303 5.08 3.15 1.83
CA ALA A 303 5.68 4.35 1.25
C ALA A 303 5.06 5.62 1.83
N GLY A 304 3.72 5.68 1.93
CA GLY A 304 3.00 6.81 2.53
C GLY A 304 3.38 7.08 3.99
N ILE A 305 3.67 6.02 4.77
CA ILE A 305 4.12 6.15 6.16
C ILE A 305 5.54 6.71 6.24
N VAL A 306 6.49 6.16 5.45
CA VAL A 306 7.91 6.54 5.58
C VAL A 306 8.20 7.94 5.07
N VAL A 307 7.52 8.43 4.03
CA VAL A 307 7.70 9.81 3.55
C VAL A 307 7.20 10.85 4.55
N GLY A 308 6.37 10.47 5.53
CA GLY A 308 5.97 11.27 6.68
C GLY A 308 6.99 11.28 7.82
N LYS A 309 8.13 10.57 7.70
CA LYS A 309 9.19 10.50 8.70
C LYS A 309 10.45 11.23 8.21
N ILE A 310 11.36 11.57 9.11
CA ILE A 310 12.63 12.24 8.76
C ILE A 310 13.72 11.19 8.51
N GLY A 311 14.48 11.35 7.42
CA GLY A 311 15.58 10.47 7.03
C GLY A 311 15.11 9.14 6.42
N THR A 312 16.06 8.20 6.25
CA THR A 312 15.76 6.83 5.79
C THR A 312 15.09 6.03 6.91
N ALA A 313 13.82 6.33 7.15
CA ALA A 313 13.01 5.70 8.18
C ALA A 313 12.54 4.31 7.72
N ILE A 314 12.25 3.45 8.69
CA ILE A 314 11.65 2.13 8.50
C ILE A 314 10.18 2.15 8.89
N VAL A 315 9.42 1.18 8.37
CA VAL A 315 8.03 0.96 8.73
C VAL A 315 7.90 -0.34 9.53
N TYR A 316 7.05 -0.31 10.56
CA TYR A 316 6.75 -1.49 11.38
C TYR A 316 5.36 -2.05 11.05
N PRO A 317 5.11 -3.36 11.31
CA PRO A 317 3.82 -3.99 11.02
C PRO A 317 2.62 -3.32 11.70
N ASP A 318 2.78 -2.86 12.94
CA ASP A 318 1.73 -2.16 13.70
C ASP A 318 1.36 -0.81 13.08
N GLU A 319 2.32 -0.08 12.51
CA GLU A 319 2.07 1.15 11.78
C GLU A 319 1.28 0.88 10.49
N LEU A 320 1.64 -0.19 9.75
CA LEU A 320 0.92 -0.63 8.55
C LEU A 320 -0.52 -1.04 8.87
N VAL A 321 -0.71 -1.89 9.88
CA VAL A 321 -2.05 -2.33 10.33
C VAL A 321 -2.89 -1.13 10.75
N SER A 322 -2.31 -0.20 11.51
CA SER A 322 -3.00 1.04 11.93
C SER A 322 -3.39 1.92 10.75
N ALA A 323 -2.49 2.09 9.76
CA ALA A 323 -2.77 2.88 8.57
C ALA A 323 -3.86 2.25 7.70
N LEU A 324 -3.83 0.91 7.52
CA LEU A 324 -4.84 0.17 6.77
C LEU A 324 -6.22 0.28 7.44
N HIS A 325 -6.31 0.13 8.76
CA HIS A 325 -7.57 0.30 9.50
C HIS A 325 -8.09 1.74 9.43
N HIS A 326 -7.20 2.73 9.56
CA HIS A 326 -7.59 4.13 9.44
C HIS A 326 -8.11 4.46 8.03
N HIS A 327 -7.50 3.90 6.99
CA HIS A 327 -7.96 4.02 5.61
C HIS A 327 -9.37 3.44 5.43
N ASP A 328 -9.68 2.29 6.01
CA ASP A 328 -11.02 1.70 5.98
C ASP A 328 -12.06 2.59 6.67
N LEU A 329 -11.72 3.21 7.81
CA LEU A 329 -12.58 4.16 8.50
C LEU A 329 -12.84 5.42 7.65
N MET A 330 -11.81 5.98 7.01
CA MET A 330 -11.95 7.15 6.12
C MET A 330 -12.76 6.84 4.86
N ILE A 331 -12.64 5.61 4.31
CA ILE A 331 -13.53 5.15 3.22
C ILE A 331 -14.97 5.07 3.72
N GLY A 332 -15.19 4.64 4.95
CA GLY A 332 -16.51 4.62 5.58
C GLY A 332 -17.14 6.03 5.66
N GLU A 333 -16.38 7.01 6.11
CA GLU A 333 -16.80 8.43 6.13
C GLU A 333 -17.04 8.98 4.71
N ALA A 334 -16.24 8.61 3.73
CA ALA A 334 -16.42 9.01 2.33
C ALA A 334 -17.68 8.41 1.67
N LYS A 335 -18.29 7.39 2.28
CA LYS A 335 -19.59 6.84 1.84
C LYS A 335 -20.79 7.64 2.38
N LEU A 336 -20.62 8.39 3.48
CA LEU A 336 -21.64 9.28 4.01
C LEU A 336 -21.61 10.60 3.24
N MET A 337 -22.73 10.96 2.61
CA MET A 337 -22.82 12.20 1.85
C MET A 337 -24.27 12.71 1.79
N PRO A 338 -24.48 14.01 1.52
CA PRO A 338 -25.79 14.58 1.29
C PRO A 338 -26.42 14.02 -0.01
N LEU A 339 -27.73 14.14 -0.11
CA LEU A 339 -28.55 13.53 -1.17
C LEU A 339 -28.11 13.97 -2.59
N ASP A 340 -27.86 15.25 -2.79
CA ASP A 340 -27.40 15.81 -4.07
C ASP A 340 -26.13 15.12 -4.59
N ARG A 341 -25.14 14.98 -3.72
CA ARG A 341 -23.88 14.26 -4.03
C ARG A 341 -24.10 12.78 -4.30
N MET A 342 -25.05 12.16 -3.58
CA MET A 342 -25.38 10.75 -3.80
C MET A 342 -26.09 10.53 -5.14
N VAL A 343 -26.95 11.44 -5.56
CA VAL A 343 -27.59 11.40 -6.89
C VAL A 343 -26.54 11.46 -7.98
N ASP A 344 -25.62 12.43 -7.94
CA ASP A 344 -24.51 12.53 -8.89
C ASP A 344 -23.64 11.26 -8.94
N ARG A 345 -23.42 10.64 -7.77
CA ARG A 345 -22.67 9.38 -7.66
C ARG A 345 -23.44 8.22 -8.29
N ALA A 346 -24.72 8.11 -8.01
CA ALA A 346 -25.57 7.06 -8.56
C ALA A 346 -25.66 7.16 -10.10
N GLU A 347 -25.76 8.36 -10.65
CA GLU A 347 -25.72 8.58 -12.11
C GLU A 347 -24.38 8.18 -12.74
N ARG A 348 -23.26 8.50 -12.09
CA ARG A 348 -21.94 8.03 -12.55
C ARG A 348 -21.83 6.51 -12.54
N TRP A 349 -22.40 5.83 -11.56
CA TRP A 349 -22.43 4.37 -11.52
C TRP A 349 -23.25 3.79 -12.67
N ARG A 350 -24.46 4.36 -12.96
CA ARG A 350 -25.29 3.90 -14.09
C ARG A 350 -24.61 4.11 -15.44
N ARG A 351 -23.91 5.24 -15.63
CA ARG A 351 -23.12 5.48 -16.86
C ARG A 351 -22.02 4.43 -17.07
N LYS A 352 -21.55 3.78 -16.01
CA LYS A 352 -20.61 2.65 -16.05
C LYS A 352 -21.30 1.28 -16.14
N GLY A 353 -22.62 1.23 -16.31
CA GLY A 353 -23.39 0.00 -16.42
C GLY A 353 -23.72 -0.68 -15.08
N TYR A 354 -23.45 -0.04 -13.92
CA TYR A 354 -23.75 -0.64 -12.62
C TYR A 354 -25.22 -0.44 -12.25
N LYS A 355 -25.83 -1.52 -11.69
CA LYS A 355 -27.17 -1.49 -11.08
C LYS A 355 -27.07 -0.91 -9.68
N VAL A 356 -27.90 0.09 -9.38
CA VAL A 356 -27.97 0.77 -8.08
C VAL A 356 -29.12 0.18 -7.27
N GLY A 357 -28.80 -0.38 -6.12
CA GLY A 357 -29.76 -0.83 -5.10
C GLY A 357 -29.97 0.22 -4.01
N PHE A 358 -31.15 0.20 -3.41
CA PHE A 358 -31.51 1.05 -2.27
C PHE A 358 -32.22 0.25 -1.19
N THR A 359 -31.87 0.50 0.05
CA THR A 359 -32.64 0.09 1.25
C THR A 359 -32.63 1.22 2.26
N ASN A 360 -33.55 1.21 3.24
CA ASN A 360 -33.54 2.20 4.30
C ASN A 360 -33.96 1.61 5.64
N GLY A 361 -33.55 2.28 6.72
CA GLY A 361 -33.89 1.89 8.07
C GLY A 361 -33.27 2.77 9.15
N CYS A 362 -33.65 2.50 10.41
CA CYS A 362 -33.07 3.18 11.56
C CYS A 362 -31.66 2.69 11.90
N PHE A 363 -31.37 1.40 11.73
CA PHE A 363 -30.09 0.76 12.02
C PHE A 363 -29.48 1.18 13.37
N ASP A 364 -30.34 1.24 14.41
CA ASP A 364 -29.96 1.79 15.70
C ASP A 364 -28.89 0.95 16.42
N LEU A 365 -29.13 -0.36 16.55
CA LEU A 365 -28.10 -1.34 16.93
C LEU A 365 -28.00 -2.38 15.81
N LEU A 366 -26.82 -2.52 15.21
CA LEU A 366 -26.60 -3.54 14.19
C LEU A 366 -26.61 -4.94 14.84
N HIS A 367 -27.31 -5.85 14.19
CA HIS A 367 -27.40 -7.26 14.58
C HIS A 367 -27.37 -8.15 13.33
N PRO A 368 -27.16 -9.48 13.46
CA PRO A 368 -27.05 -10.39 12.31
C PRO A 368 -28.16 -10.25 11.26
N GLY A 369 -29.39 -9.99 11.66
CA GLY A 369 -30.52 -9.75 10.74
C GLY A 369 -30.32 -8.53 9.84
N HIS A 370 -29.72 -7.44 10.33
CA HIS A 370 -29.36 -6.30 9.50
C HIS A 370 -28.24 -6.66 8.50
N LEU A 371 -27.23 -7.42 8.93
CA LEU A 371 -26.14 -7.86 8.06
C LEU A 371 -26.65 -8.79 6.94
N SER A 372 -27.57 -9.70 7.26
CA SER A 372 -28.22 -10.58 6.29
C SER A 372 -29.02 -9.78 5.26
N LEU A 373 -29.82 -8.82 5.69
CA LEU A 373 -30.56 -7.90 4.80
C LEU A 373 -29.60 -7.18 3.83
N LEU A 374 -28.53 -6.58 4.35
CA LEU A 374 -27.56 -5.83 3.54
C LEU A 374 -26.79 -6.74 2.55
N LYS A 375 -26.45 -7.96 2.96
CA LYS A 375 -25.83 -8.96 2.06
C LYS A 375 -26.78 -9.37 0.94
N GLN A 376 -28.03 -9.67 1.24
CA GLN A 376 -29.03 -10.03 0.24
C GLN A 376 -29.32 -8.83 -0.71
N ALA A 377 -29.40 -7.61 -0.17
CA ALA A 377 -29.55 -6.40 -0.98
C ALA A 377 -28.37 -6.24 -1.96
N ARG A 378 -27.13 -6.40 -1.48
CA ARG A 378 -25.92 -6.29 -2.29
C ARG A 378 -25.81 -7.37 -3.37
N ALA A 379 -26.30 -8.58 -3.10
CA ALA A 379 -26.34 -9.68 -4.08
C ALA A 379 -27.26 -9.40 -5.30
N ASN A 380 -28.21 -8.47 -5.16
CA ASN A 380 -29.15 -8.09 -6.22
C ASN A 380 -28.71 -6.84 -7.03
N CYS A 381 -27.64 -6.16 -6.62
CA CYS A 381 -27.16 -4.93 -7.25
C CYS A 381 -25.64 -4.82 -7.22
N ASP A 382 -25.08 -3.93 -8.04
CA ASP A 382 -23.64 -3.66 -8.08
C ASP A 382 -23.21 -2.57 -7.09
N ARG A 383 -24.13 -1.71 -6.67
CA ARG A 383 -23.88 -0.61 -5.71
C ARG A 383 -25.11 -0.46 -4.83
N LEU A 384 -24.92 -0.58 -3.50
CA LEU A 384 -25.99 -0.46 -2.52
C LEU A 384 -25.94 0.87 -1.79
N ILE A 385 -26.99 1.65 -1.85
CA ILE A 385 -27.20 2.88 -1.09
C ILE A 385 -28.11 2.58 0.08
N VAL A 386 -27.78 3.09 1.27
CA VAL A 386 -28.58 2.98 2.48
C VAL A 386 -29.11 4.36 2.86
N GLY A 387 -30.43 4.51 2.88
CA GLY A 387 -31.13 5.63 3.52
C GLY A 387 -31.19 5.41 5.03
N LEU A 388 -30.52 6.26 5.80
CA LEU A 388 -30.46 6.19 7.26
C LEU A 388 -31.39 7.24 7.88
N ASN A 389 -32.36 6.81 8.68
CA ASN A 389 -33.22 7.73 9.41
C ASN A 389 -32.41 8.59 10.39
N SER A 390 -32.60 9.90 10.39
CA SER A 390 -32.01 10.84 11.34
C SER A 390 -32.49 10.54 12.78
N ASP A 391 -31.77 11.05 13.77
CA ASP A 391 -32.16 10.87 15.18
C ASP A 391 -33.54 11.42 15.44
N ALA A 392 -33.89 12.55 14.85
CA ALA A 392 -35.23 13.13 14.97
C ALA A 392 -36.32 12.24 14.34
N SER A 393 -36.06 11.63 13.18
CA SER A 393 -36.97 10.69 12.52
C SER A 393 -37.15 9.42 13.36
N VAL A 394 -36.06 8.87 13.89
CA VAL A 394 -36.10 7.66 14.74
C VAL A 394 -36.92 7.90 16.01
N LYS A 395 -36.77 9.06 16.68
CA LYS A 395 -37.60 9.44 17.86
C LYS A 395 -39.09 9.44 17.55
N ARG A 396 -39.49 10.05 16.42
CA ARG A 396 -40.90 10.05 15.99
C ARG A 396 -41.42 8.63 15.70
N LEU A 397 -40.61 7.78 15.08
CA LEU A 397 -41.02 6.43 14.66
C LEU A 397 -40.99 5.38 15.79
N LYS A 398 -40.06 5.52 16.76
CA LYS A 398 -39.76 4.48 17.75
C LYS A 398 -39.87 4.96 19.22
N GLY A 399 -40.14 6.25 19.46
CA GLY A 399 -40.26 6.86 20.79
C GLY A 399 -38.99 7.58 21.26
N GLU A 400 -39.15 8.44 22.28
CA GLU A 400 -38.12 9.35 22.78
C GLU A 400 -36.82 8.66 23.31
N SER A 401 -36.93 7.40 23.75
CA SER A 401 -35.78 6.62 24.22
C SER A 401 -34.89 6.08 23.07
N ARG A 402 -35.25 6.36 21.83
CA ARG A 402 -34.55 5.88 20.62
C ARG A 402 -34.12 7.08 19.75
N PRO A 403 -33.02 7.00 19.00
CA PRO A 403 -32.09 5.88 18.93
C PRO A 403 -31.15 5.82 20.14
N VAL A 404 -30.51 4.66 20.37
CA VAL A 404 -29.47 4.47 21.39
C VAL A 404 -28.16 5.09 20.93
N GLN A 405 -27.88 5.02 19.60
CA GLN A 405 -26.68 5.60 18.98
C GLN A 405 -27.06 6.79 18.10
N SER A 406 -26.19 7.83 18.10
CA SER A 406 -26.37 9.00 17.23
C SER A 406 -26.34 8.64 15.75
N GLU A 407 -27.01 9.43 14.91
CA GLU A 407 -27.02 9.23 13.45
C GLU A 407 -25.60 9.20 12.87
N ALA A 408 -24.66 9.99 13.41
CA ALA A 408 -23.26 9.98 13.01
C ALA A 408 -22.58 8.63 13.31
N ALA A 409 -22.78 8.08 14.51
CA ALA A 409 -22.23 6.76 14.87
C ALA A 409 -22.83 5.64 14.02
N ARG A 410 -24.16 5.66 13.80
CA ARG A 410 -24.88 4.69 12.97
C ARG A 410 -24.41 4.75 11.51
N ALA A 411 -24.21 5.96 10.97
CA ALA A 411 -23.71 6.18 9.62
C ALA A 411 -22.27 5.69 9.45
N ALA A 412 -21.39 5.94 10.44
CA ALA A 412 -20.01 5.46 10.44
C ALA A 412 -19.94 3.93 10.40
N VAL A 413 -20.74 3.25 11.23
CA VAL A 413 -20.81 1.78 11.24
C VAL A 413 -21.34 1.22 9.92
N LEU A 414 -22.41 1.80 9.34
CA LEU A 414 -22.93 1.38 8.04
C LEU A 414 -21.93 1.65 6.91
N GLY A 415 -21.27 2.81 6.94
CA GLY A 415 -20.23 3.17 5.97
C GLY A 415 -19.03 2.22 5.98
N SER A 416 -18.70 1.63 7.12
CA SER A 416 -17.62 0.67 7.26
C SER A 416 -17.94 -0.71 6.67
N LEU A 417 -19.22 -1.01 6.38
CA LEU A 417 -19.60 -2.30 5.79
C LEU A 417 -19.26 -2.35 4.30
N GLU A 418 -18.61 -3.43 3.87
CA GLU A 418 -18.27 -3.69 2.46
C GLU A 418 -19.51 -3.70 1.56
N THR A 419 -20.60 -4.26 2.05
CA THR A 419 -21.86 -4.37 1.33
C THR A 419 -22.50 -3.01 0.99
N VAL A 420 -22.14 -1.94 1.73
CA VAL A 420 -22.70 -0.59 1.59
C VAL A 420 -21.78 0.26 0.73
N SER A 421 -22.31 0.86 -0.36
CA SER A 421 -21.59 1.73 -1.29
C SER A 421 -21.84 3.21 -1.05
N GLY A 422 -22.89 3.54 -0.28
CA GLY A 422 -23.23 4.92 0.07
C GLY A 422 -24.28 4.97 1.18
N VAL A 423 -24.20 6.02 2.01
CA VAL A 423 -25.16 6.29 3.09
C VAL A 423 -25.68 7.72 2.95
N VAL A 424 -26.98 7.91 3.02
CA VAL A 424 -27.65 9.21 3.05
C VAL A 424 -28.53 9.30 4.28
N ILE A 425 -28.31 10.31 5.13
CA ILE A 425 -29.17 10.58 6.28
C ILE A 425 -30.37 11.40 5.80
N PHE A 426 -31.58 11.01 6.23
CA PHE A 426 -32.81 11.73 5.91
C PHE A 426 -33.68 11.92 7.13
N GLY A 427 -34.41 13.05 7.16
CA GLY A 427 -35.21 13.48 8.30
C GLY A 427 -36.69 13.18 8.19
N GLU A 428 -37.19 12.79 7.03
CA GLU A 428 -38.57 12.51 6.74
C GLU A 428 -39.01 11.17 7.34
N ASP A 429 -40.32 10.97 7.48
CA ASP A 429 -40.88 9.74 8.03
C ASP A 429 -40.86 8.57 7.04
N THR A 430 -40.78 8.91 5.75
CA THR A 430 -40.67 7.93 4.64
C THR A 430 -39.50 8.26 3.73
N PRO A 431 -38.90 7.27 3.04
CA PRO A 431 -37.74 7.48 2.14
C PRO A 431 -38.15 7.90 0.72
N ILE A 432 -39.39 8.39 0.49
CA ILE A 432 -39.92 8.67 -0.85
C ILE A 432 -39.03 9.68 -1.59
N SER A 433 -38.67 10.79 -0.95
CA SER A 433 -37.80 11.82 -1.54
C SER A 433 -36.45 11.28 -2.00
N LEU A 434 -35.85 10.33 -1.24
CA LEU A 434 -34.61 9.67 -1.60
C LEU A 434 -34.80 8.76 -2.83
N ILE A 435 -35.88 7.96 -2.82
CA ILE A 435 -36.21 7.01 -3.90
C ILE A 435 -36.46 7.77 -5.22
N GLU A 436 -37.22 8.87 -5.19
CA GLU A 436 -37.48 9.71 -6.35
C GLU A 436 -36.23 10.38 -6.92
N ALA A 437 -35.33 10.85 -6.04
CA ALA A 437 -34.11 11.52 -6.45
C ALA A 437 -33.06 10.52 -6.95
N ILE A 438 -32.83 9.43 -6.24
CA ILE A 438 -31.80 8.43 -6.55
C ILE A 438 -32.24 7.52 -7.70
N LYS A 439 -33.56 7.24 -7.86
CA LYS A 439 -34.15 6.32 -8.85
C LYS A 439 -33.48 4.94 -8.85
N PRO A 440 -33.45 4.19 -7.74
CA PRO A 440 -32.73 2.93 -7.69
C PRO A 440 -33.31 1.88 -8.64
N ASP A 441 -32.44 1.08 -9.27
CA ASP A 441 -32.83 -0.06 -10.12
C ASP A 441 -33.44 -1.18 -9.28
N ILE A 442 -33.02 -1.32 -8.01
CA ILE A 442 -33.47 -2.34 -7.06
C ILE A 442 -33.82 -1.67 -5.72
N LEU A 443 -35.07 -1.85 -5.26
CA LEU A 443 -35.48 -1.48 -3.90
C LEU A 443 -35.59 -2.73 -3.05
N VAL A 444 -34.88 -2.77 -1.90
CA VAL A 444 -34.84 -3.94 -1.02
C VAL A 444 -35.46 -3.63 0.34
N LYS A 445 -36.30 -4.53 0.82
CA LYS A 445 -36.91 -4.48 2.15
C LYS A 445 -36.90 -5.88 2.80
N GLY A 446 -37.09 -5.93 4.14
CA GLY A 446 -37.26 -7.19 4.85
C GLY A 446 -38.56 -7.89 4.47
N ALA A 447 -38.59 -9.21 4.57
CA ALA A 447 -39.77 -10.03 4.21
C ALA A 447 -40.94 -9.94 5.25
N ASP A 448 -40.84 -9.06 6.25
CA ASP A 448 -41.95 -8.63 7.11
C ASP A 448 -42.93 -7.70 6.39
N TYR A 449 -42.60 -7.29 5.16
CA TYR A 449 -43.46 -6.50 4.28
C TYR A 449 -44.00 -7.35 3.12
N THR A 450 -45.19 -7.05 2.62
CA THR A 450 -45.65 -7.46 1.30
C THR A 450 -45.32 -6.35 0.30
N ILE A 451 -45.08 -6.69 -0.98
CA ILE A 451 -44.56 -5.73 -2.00
C ILE A 451 -45.49 -4.49 -2.08
N ASP A 452 -46.78 -4.67 -1.99
CA ASP A 452 -47.81 -3.62 -2.03
C ASP A 452 -47.74 -2.65 -0.81
N LYS A 453 -47.11 -3.07 0.30
CA LYS A 453 -46.88 -2.26 1.49
C LYS A 453 -45.53 -1.63 1.58
N VAL A 454 -44.61 -1.94 0.63
CA VAL A 454 -43.29 -1.32 0.59
C VAL A 454 -43.41 0.11 0.10
N VAL A 455 -43.05 1.07 0.95
CA VAL A 455 -43.06 2.50 0.59
C VAL A 455 -42.11 2.76 -0.58
N GLY A 456 -42.64 3.33 -1.67
CA GLY A 456 -41.89 3.63 -2.91
C GLY A 456 -41.81 2.48 -3.91
N ALA A 457 -42.49 1.36 -3.66
CA ALA A 457 -42.55 0.23 -4.57
C ALA A 457 -43.18 0.61 -5.93
N ASP A 458 -44.27 1.34 -5.90
CA ASP A 458 -44.98 1.88 -7.05
C ASP A 458 -44.11 2.84 -7.87
N ILE A 459 -43.36 3.70 -7.21
CA ILE A 459 -42.41 4.63 -7.85
C ILE A 459 -41.33 3.85 -8.58
N VAL A 460 -40.68 2.89 -7.90
CA VAL A 460 -39.59 2.09 -8.49
C VAL A 460 -40.08 1.26 -9.68
N GLN A 461 -41.25 0.65 -9.55
CA GLN A 461 -41.88 -0.13 -10.64
C GLN A 461 -42.29 0.74 -11.82
N SER A 462 -42.69 1.99 -11.61
CA SER A 462 -43.15 2.89 -12.67
C SER A 462 -42.10 3.20 -13.73
N TYR A 463 -40.80 3.15 -13.38
CA TYR A 463 -39.67 3.33 -14.30
C TYR A 463 -38.90 2.03 -14.62
N GLY A 464 -39.49 0.84 -14.27
CA GLY A 464 -38.93 -0.46 -14.64
C GLY A 464 -37.96 -1.05 -13.62
N GLY A 465 -37.79 -0.44 -12.45
CA GLY A 465 -37.02 -1.01 -11.34
C GLY A 465 -37.72 -2.20 -10.67
N LYS A 466 -37.00 -2.92 -9.84
CA LYS A 466 -37.49 -4.13 -9.15
C LYS A 466 -37.53 -3.94 -7.64
N VAL A 467 -38.55 -4.54 -7.00
CA VAL A 467 -38.65 -4.65 -5.53
C VAL A 467 -38.30 -6.06 -5.10
N VAL A 468 -37.39 -6.19 -4.15
CA VAL A 468 -36.88 -7.46 -3.61
C VAL A 468 -37.16 -7.51 -2.12
N LEU A 469 -37.77 -8.61 -1.65
CA LEU A 469 -37.95 -8.90 -0.25
C LEU A 469 -36.83 -9.81 0.23
N ALA A 470 -36.04 -9.33 1.21
CA ALA A 470 -34.93 -10.10 1.80
C ALA A 470 -35.46 -10.97 2.95
N ASN A 471 -35.06 -12.24 2.96
CA ASN A 471 -35.44 -13.15 4.03
C ASN A 471 -34.87 -12.67 5.37
N LEU A 472 -35.74 -12.64 6.41
CA LEU A 472 -35.30 -12.29 7.75
C LEU A 472 -34.67 -13.51 8.43
N GLU A 473 -33.64 -13.29 9.23
CA GLU A 473 -33.11 -14.30 10.13
C GLU A 473 -33.93 -14.27 11.43
N ASP A 474 -34.51 -15.41 11.79
CA ASP A 474 -35.36 -15.54 13.00
C ASP A 474 -34.55 -15.27 14.28
N GLY A 475 -35.20 -14.59 15.24
CA GLY A 475 -34.64 -14.36 16.58
C GLY A 475 -33.83 -13.08 16.77
N PHE A 476 -33.65 -12.24 15.74
CA PHE A 476 -32.93 -10.99 15.86
C PHE A 476 -33.83 -9.76 15.64
N SER A 477 -34.02 -8.98 16.71
CA SER A 477 -34.68 -7.67 16.63
C SER A 477 -34.02 -6.70 17.62
N THR A 478 -33.82 -5.45 17.20
CA THR A 478 -33.25 -4.39 18.04
C THR A 478 -34.11 -4.19 19.31
N THR A 479 -35.43 -4.30 19.19
CA THR A 479 -36.36 -4.14 20.32
C THR A 479 -36.17 -5.24 21.37
N SER A 480 -36.01 -6.50 20.95
CA SER A 480 -35.79 -7.63 21.88
C SER A 480 -34.37 -7.58 22.49
N THR A 481 -33.40 -7.03 21.79
CA THR A 481 -32.04 -6.85 22.32
C THR A 481 -32.01 -5.80 23.42
N ILE A 482 -32.67 -4.66 23.22
CA ILE A 482 -32.77 -3.58 24.23
C ILE A 482 -33.60 -4.03 25.44
N ALA A 483 -34.68 -4.78 25.24
CA ALA A 483 -35.46 -5.33 26.35
C ALA A 483 -34.60 -6.23 27.25
N ARG A 484 -33.83 -7.13 26.67
CA ARG A 484 -32.90 -8.01 27.41
C ARG A 484 -31.78 -7.26 28.15
N MET A 485 -31.27 -6.15 27.60
CA MET A 485 -30.28 -5.31 28.27
C MET A 485 -30.87 -4.60 29.49
N ASN A 486 -32.14 -4.16 29.43
CA ASN A 486 -32.82 -3.50 30.53
C ASN A 486 -33.24 -4.48 31.65
N GLU A 487 -33.57 -5.73 31.33
CA GLU A 487 -33.88 -6.79 32.31
C GLU A 487 -32.64 -7.28 33.07
N GLY A 488 -31.45 -7.17 32.52
CA GLY A 488 -30.16 -7.56 33.15
C GLY A 488 -29.55 -6.47 34.05
N SER A 489 -30.18 -5.32 34.19
CA SER A 489 -29.71 -4.18 35.01
C SER A 489 -30.56 -3.97 36.30
N SER A 490 -31.36 -4.95 36.69
CA SER A 490 -32.19 -4.94 37.89
C SER A 490 -31.59 -5.81 39.00
#